data_2d95dd64b8bd031c7f83c099ff3fed55
#
_entry.id   2d95dd64b8bd031c7f83c099ff3fed55
#
_cell.length_a   1.000
_cell.length_b   1.000
_cell.length_c   1.000
_cell.angle_alpha   90.00
_cell.angle_beta   90.00
_cell.angle_gamma   90.00
#
_symmetry.space_group_name_H-M   'P 1'
#
loop_
_entity.id
_entity.type
_entity.pdbx_description
1 polymer ?
#
loop_
_entity_poly.entity_id
_entity_poly.type
_entity_poly.pdbx_seq_one_letter_code
_entity_poly.pdbx_strand_id
1 'polypeptide(L)'
;MIGLQRYIKALLDLFFPRKCIVCGKKLNVSEGHLCLYCFSDLPLTRFWTLSHNPMSDAFNAVLQKENRDGSPREHYAYAAALFFYDPEADYRRIPYQIKYHGNTSAGKYFGSMLGKKLSEAEWLSDVDMVIPVPLHWKRRWSRGYNQAEIIAEAVAAEMCVPMRADVLKRVRYTQTQTKLEVEAKSQNVSGAFRAVVLPQNVRHILIVDDVFTTGSTAGECFQALRAVLPSSVRISVATLGFVGEV
;
A
#
# COMPACT_ATOMS: atom_id res chain seq x y z
N MET A 1 6.76 26.28 21.99
CA MET A 1 7.46 25.84 20.75
C MET A 1 6.53 25.72 19.54
N ILE A 2 5.24 25.38 19.67
CA ILE A 2 4.29 25.20 18.55
C ILE A 2 4.06 26.51 17.74
N GLY A 3 4.12 27.68 18.39
CA GLY A 3 3.91 28.97 17.72
C GLY A 3 4.98 29.34 16.68
N LEU A 4 6.26 29.23 17.05
CA LEU A 4 7.38 29.63 16.17
C LEU A 4 7.44 28.83 14.87
N GLN A 5 7.22 27.52 14.93
CA GLN A 5 7.17 26.67 13.72
C GLN A 5 6.02 27.08 12.79
N ARG A 6 4.90 27.54 13.32
CA ARG A 6 3.76 27.99 12.53
C ARG A 6 4.06 29.30 11.80
N TYR A 7 4.77 30.23 12.44
CA TYR A 7 5.20 31.48 11.79
C TYR A 7 6.26 31.25 10.72
N ILE A 8 7.25 30.39 10.97
CA ILE A 8 8.27 30.01 9.97
C ILE A 8 7.59 29.35 8.75
N LYS A 9 6.65 28.42 8.98
CA LYS A 9 5.90 27.78 7.91
C LYS A 9 5.06 28.78 7.10
N ALA A 10 4.39 29.75 7.77
CA ALA A 10 3.63 30.80 7.10
C ALA A 10 4.53 31.71 6.24
N LEU A 11 5.72 32.06 6.73
CA LEU A 11 6.70 32.86 5.99
C LEU A 11 7.24 32.09 4.77
N LEU A 12 7.57 30.81 4.92
CA LEU A 12 7.98 29.96 3.80
C LEU A 12 6.87 29.78 2.76
N ASP A 13 5.61 29.63 3.19
CA ASP A 13 4.43 29.50 2.32
C ASP A 13 4.15 30.80 1.52
N LEU A 14 4.72 31.95 1.91
CA LEU A 14 4.62 33.20 1.16
C LEU A 14 5.49 33.14 -0.11
N PHE A 15 6.70 32.61 -0.01
CA PHE A 15 7.66 32.52 -1.12
C PHE A 15 7.53 31.20 -1.91
N PHE A 16 7.18 30.11 -1.22
CA PHE A 16 7.04 28.75 -1.78
C PHE A 16 5.70 28.16 -1.38
N PRO A 17 4.58 28.61 -2.00
CA PRO A 17 3.25 28.17 -1.59
C PRO A 17 3.05 26.68 -1.81
N ARG A 18 2.72 25.96 -0.76
CA ARG A 18 2.33 24.57 -0.86
C ARG A 18 1.00 24.45 -1.58
N LYS A 19 0.88 23.43 -2.44
CA LYS A 19 -0.31 23.19 -3.25
C LYS A 19 -0.96 21.86 -2.89
N CYS A 20 -2.29 21.81 -2.93
CA CYS A 20 -3.06 20.59 -2.82
C CYS A 20 -2.66 19.62 -3.94
N ILE A 21 -2.33 18.38 -3.59
CA ILE A 21 -1.91 17.35 -4.55
C ILE A 21 -3.02 17.07 -5.59
N VAL A 22 -4.28 17.14 -5.18
CA VAL A 22 -5.43 16.81 -6.03
C VAL A 22 -5.82 17.99 -6.93
N CYS A 23 -6.21 19.14 -6.35
CA CYS A 23 -6.78 20.25 -7.14
C CYS A 23 -5.79 21.39 -7.45
N GLY A 24 -4.57 21.35 -6.93
CA GLY A 24 -3.55 22.39 -7.17
C GLY A 24 -3.77 23.70 -6.41
N LYS A 25 -4.86 23.89 -5.66
CA LYS A 25 -5.10 25.10 -4.87
C LYS A 25 -4.01 25.29 -3.80
N LYS A 26 -3.68 26.55 -3.50
CA LYS A 26 -2.78 26.90 -2.41
C LYS A 26 -3.34 26.38 -1.08
N LEU A 27 -2.49 25.72 -0.29
CA LEU A 27 -2.84 25.19 1.02
C LEU A 27 -2.72 26.27 2.11
N ASN A 28 -3.59 26.19 3.11
CA ASN A 28 -3.48 26.96 4.34
C ASN A 28 -2.39 26.36 5.26
N VAL A 29 -1.94 27.13 6.25
CA VAL A 29 -0.88 26.71 7.17
C VAL A 29 -1.23 25.43 7.94
N SER A 30 -2.52 25.21 8.23
CA SER A 30 -3.04 24.03 8.92
C SER A 30 -3.23 22.79 8.01
N GLU A 31 -3.28 23.01 6.70
CA GLU A 31 -3.47 21.92 5.73
C GLU A 31 -2.15 21.20 5.43
N GLY A 32 -2.23 19.89 5.25
CA GLY A 32 -1.08 19.03 4.96
C GLY A 32 -0.79 18.95 3.46
N HIS A 33 -1.23 17.87 2.83
CA HIS A 33 -1.08 17.59 1.38
C HIS A 33 -2.37 17.78 0.59
N LEU A 34 -3.51 17.86 1.28
CA LEU A 34 -4.83 18.13 0.71
C LEU A 34 -5.40 19.42 1.30
N CYS A 35 -6.14 20.18 0.50
CA CYS A 35 -7.01 21.22 1.03
C CYS A 35 -8.25 20.58 1.68
N LEU A 36 -8.94 21.34 2.54
CA LEU A 36 -10.11 20.86 3.28
C LEU A 36 -11.17 20.26 2.37
N TYR A 37 -11.43 20.88 1.21
CA TYR A 37 -12.37 20.36 0.22
C TYR A 37 -11.97 18.97 -0.30
N CYS A 38 -10.75 18.82 -0.84
CA CYS A 38 -10.29 17.53 -1.34
C CYS A 38 -10.11 16.48 -0.24
N PHE A 39 -9.88 16.90 0.99
CA PHE A 39 -9.83 15.99 2.13
C PHE A 39 -11.22 15.45 2.48
N SER A 40 -12.25 16.31 2.51
CA SER A 40 -13.63 15.89 2.81
C SER A 40 -14.27 15.08 1.68
N ASP A 41 -13.81 15.29 0.43
CA ASP A 41 -14.30 14.61 -0.78
C ASP A 41 -13.46 13.36 -1.14
N LEU A 42 -12.46 13.00 -0.33
CA LEU A 42 -11.64 11.80 -0.58
C LEU A 42 -12.53 10.55 -0.56
N PRO A 43 -12.56 9.75 -1.66
CA PRO A 43 -13.44 8.60 -1.78
C PRO A 43 -12.98 7.43 -0.92
N LEU A 44 -13.14 7.54 0.40
CA LEU A 44 -12.71 6.55 1.38
C LEU A 44 -13.48 5.23 1.20
N THR A 45 -12.76 4.10 1.18
CA THR A 45 -13.39 2.77 1.04
C THR A 45 -14.09 2.33 2.32
N ARG A 46 -13.59 2.75 3.49
CA ARG A 46 -13.98 2.26 4.81
C ARG A 46 -13.83 0.74 5.01
N PHE A 47 -13.02 0.07 4.19
CA PHE A 47 -12.81 -1.39 4.28
C PHE A 47 -12.19 -1.84 5.60
N TRP A 48 -11.52 -0.95 6.33
CA TRP A 48 -11.02 -1.26 7.68
C TRP A 48 -12.13 -1.57 8.69
N THR A 49 -13.38 -1.18 8.44
CA THR A 49 -14.52 -1.50 9.32
C THR A 49 -15.12 -2.89 9.07
N LEU A 50 -14.77 -3.54 7.96
CA LEU A 50 -15.34 -4.81 7.51
C LEU A 50 -14.23 -5.78 7.11
N SER A 51 -14.11 -6.91 7.79
CA SER A 51 -13.16 -7.96 7.44
C SER A 51 -13.44 -8.59 6.07
N HIS A 52 -14.73 -8.71 5.70
CA HIS A 52 -15.18 -9.15 4.40
C HIS A 52 -15.63 -7.91 3.61
N ASN A 53 -14.94 -7.62 2.53
CA ASN A 53 -15.15 -6.43 1.70
C ASN A 53 -14.68 -6.72 0.26
N PRO A 54 -15.06 -5.89 -0.74
CA PRO A 54 -14.72 -6.13 -2.14
C PRO A 54 -13.23 -6.35 -2.43
N MET A 55 -12.33 -5.67 -1.72
CA MET A 55 -10.89 -5.87 -1.90
C MET A 55 -10.43 -7.22 -1.34
N SER A 56 -10.95 -7.64 -0.17
CA SER A 56 -10.68 -8.95 0.39
C SER A 56 -11.18 -10.07 -0.53
N ASP A 57 -12.39 -9.93 -1.08
CA ASP A 57 -12.97 -10.91 -2.01
C ASP A 57 -12.15 -11.00 -3.31
N ALA A 58 -11.77 -9.86 -3.88
CA ALA A 58 -10.90 -9.80 -5.07
C ALA A 58 -9.53 -10.45 -4.79
N PHE A 59 -8.95 -10.22 -3.61
CA PHE A 59 -7.67 -10.82 -3.25
C PHE A 59 -7.80 -12.34 -3.09
N ASN A 60 -8.82 -12.84 -2.40
CA ASN A 60 -9.05 -14.29 -2.27
C ASN A 60 -9.36 -14.96 -3.62
N ALA A 61 -10.03 -14.27 -4.55
CA ALA A 61 -10.21 -14.78 -5.90
C ALA A 61 -8.88 -14.95 -6.66
N VAL A 62 -7.91 -14.04 -6.45
CA VAL A 62 -6.55 -14.20 -6.99
C VAL A 62 -5.86 -15.42 -6.39
N LEU A 63 -5.89 -15.57 -5.07
CA LEU A 63 -5.27 -16.71 -4.37
C LEU A 63 -5.84 -18.06 -4.82
N GLN A 64 -7.16 -18.14 -5.02
CA GLN A 64 -7.83 -19.36 -5.50
C GLN A 64 -7.43 -19.75 -6.94
N LYS A 65 -7.22 -18.75 -7.82
CA LYS A 65 -6.77 -19.01 -9.19
C LYS A 65 -5.34 -19.58 -9.24
N GLU A 66 -4.50 -19.19 -8.29
CA GLU A 66 -3.11 -19.65 -8.20
C GLU A 66 -2.99 -21.03 -7.53
N ASN A 67 -3.97 -21.44 -6.70
CA ASN A 67 -4.01 -22.72 -5.97
C ASN A 67 -4.66 -23.86 -6.76
N ARG A 68 -4.43 -23.99 -8.06
CA ARG A 68 -5.05 -25.03 -8.91
C ARG A 68 -4.57 -26.46 -8.64
N ASP A 69 -3.52 -26.66 -7.86
CA ASP A 69 -2.83 -27.96 -7.70
C ASP A 69 -3.24 -28.75 -6.44
N GLY A 70 -4.43 -28.49 -5.86
CA GLY A 70 -4.93 -29.29 -4.73
C GLY A 70 -4.25 -29.01 -3.38
N SER A 71 -3.51 -27.92 -3.25
CA SER A 71 -2.95 -27.45 -1.98
C SER A 71 -4.07 -27.19 -0.94
N PRO A 72 -3.79 -27.34 0.38
CA PRO A 72 -4.76 -27.04 1.42
C PRO A 72 -5.39 -25.67 1.20
N ARG A 73 -6.72 -25.58 1.41
CA ARG A 73 -7.43 -24.27 1.32
C ARG A 73 -6.79 -23.29 2.31
N GLU A 74 -6.30 -22.18 1.78
CA GLU A 74 -5.84 -21.07 2.61
C GLU A 74 -7.01 -20.49 3.43
N HIS A 75 -6.69 -20.02 4.63
CA HIS A 75 -7.63 -19.20 5.37
C HIS A 75 -7.96 -17.94 4.58
N TYR A 76 -9.18 -17.42 4.76
CA TYR A 76 -9.59 -16.17 4.14
C TYR A 76 -8.58 -15.06 4.47
N ALA A 77 -7.99 -14.48 3.44
CA ALA A 77 -7.03 -13.39 3.56
C ALA A 77 -7.76 -12.05 3.54
N TYR A 78 -7.48 -11.20 4.52
CA TYR A 78 -8.12 -9.89 4.63
C TYR A 78 -7.34 -8.83 3.85
N ALA A 79 -8.08 -7.84 3.34
CA ALA A 79 -7.48 -6.72 2.64
C ALA A 79 -8.24 -5.42 2.90
N ALA A 80 -7.52 -4.28 2.93
CA ALA A 80 -8.13 -2.97 3.05
C ALA A 80 -7.36 -1.92 2.22
N ALA A 81 -8.09 -0.90 1.76
CA ALA A 81 -7.51 0.27 1.13
C ALA A 81 -8.03 1.55 1.77
N LEU A 82 -7.26 2.64 1.67
CA LEU A 82 -7.68 3.92 2.21
C LEU A 82 -8.79 4.54 1.35
N PHE A 83 -8.63 4.57 0.02
CA PHE A 83 -9.59 5.20 -0.88
C PHE A 83 -9.78 4.38 -2.17
N PHE A 84 -10.92 4.60 -2.85
CA PHE A 84 -11.16 4.07 -4.19
C PHE A 84 -10.26 4.80 -5.19
N TYR A 85 -9.51 4.04 -5.98
CA TYR A 85 -8.60 4.56 -7.00
C TYR A 85 -9.22 4.43 -8.37
N ASP A 86 -9.53 5.58 -8.98
CA ASP A 86 -9.93 5.67 -10.38
C ASP A 86 -8.81 6.34 -11.17
N PRO A 87 -8.28 5.70 -12.23
CA PRO A 87 -7.25 6.28 -13.09
C PRO A 87 -7.71 7.54 -13.85
N GLU A 88 -9.01 7.81 -13.97
CA GLU A 88 -9.56 8.99 -14.60
C GLU A 88 -9.83 10.14 -13.59
N ALA A 89 -9.97 9.85 -12.31
CA ALA A 89 -10.23 10.85 -11.27
C ALA A 89 -8.95 11.62 -10.86
N ASP A 90 -9.13 12.85 -10.35
CA ASP A 90 -8.02 13.69 -9.89
C ASP A 90 -7.23 13.08 -8.72
N TYR A 91 -7.83 12.22 -7.91
CA TYR A 91 -7.18 11.53 -6.78
C TYR A 91 -6.07 10.57 -7.22
N ARG A 92 -6.01 10.16 -8.50
CA ARG A 92 -4.87 9.44 -9.08
C ARG A 92 -3.53 10.16 -8.88
N ARG A 93 -3.57 11.47 -8.70
CA ARG A 93 -2.38 12.29 -8.44
C ARG A 93 -1.69 11.93 -7.13
N ILE A 94 -2.39 11.35 -6.14
CA ILE A 94 -1.81 10.97 -4.86
C ILE A 94 -0.72 9.90 -5.06
N PRO A 95 -1.00 8.67 -5.54
CA PRO A 95 0.04 7.69 -5.78
C PRO A 95 1.02 8.11 -6.88
N TYR A 96 0.60 8.92 -7.85
CA TYR A 96 1.47 9.45 -8.89
C TYR A 96 2.57 10.36 -8.31
N GLN A 97 2.22 11.28 -7.43
CA GLN A 97 3.18 12.16 -6.74
C GLN A 97 4.15 11.37 -5.88
N ILE A 98 3.67 10.34 -5.19
CA ILE A 98 4.50 9.45 -4.39
C ILE A 98 5.43 8.62 -5.30
N LYS A 99 4.95 8.14 -6.47
CA LYS A 99 5.75 7.29 -7.38
C LYS A 99 6.79 8.03 -8.18
N TYR A 100 6.48 9.23 -8.66
CA TYR A 100 7.24 9.86 -9.76
C TYR A 100 7.81 11.24 -9.43
N HIS A 101 7.33 11.91 -8.38
CA HIS A 101 7.77 13.27 -8.04
C HIS A 101 8.56 13.37 -6.73
N GLY A 102 9.02 12.26 -6.19
CA GLY A 102 9.83 12.26 -4.97
C GLY A 102 9.09 12.74 -3.72
N ASN A 103 7.74 12.80 -3.76
CA ASN A 103 6.96 13.32 -2.65
C ASN A 103 6.81 12.28 -1.53
N THR A 104 7.93 11.99 -0.86
CA THR A 104 7.99 11.03 0.24
C THR A 104 7.17 11.50 1.45
N SER A 105 7.03 12.83 1.64
CA SER A 105 6.19 13.38 2.72
C SER A 105 4.69 13.09 2.49
N ALA A 106 4.23 13.06 1.24
CA ALA A 106 2.88 12.59 0.92
C ALA A 106 2.71 11.09 1.22
N GLY A 107 3.70 10.27 0.89
CA GLY A 107 3.70 8.85 1.24
C GLY A 107 3.55 8.62 2.74
N LYS A 108 4.30 9.35 3.56
CA LYS A 108 4.19 9.33 5.03
C LYS A 108 2.81 9.81 5.50
N TYR A 109 2.30 10.90 4.94
CA TYR A 109 1.00 11.47 5.32
C TYR A 109 -0.15 10.48 5.05
N PHE A 110 -0.25 9.94 3.83
CA PHE A 110 -1.30 8.99 3.49
C PHE A 110 -1.09 7.62 4.14
N GLY A 111 0.15 7.18 4.33
CA GLY A 111 0.48 5.99 5.11
C GLY A 111 0.04 6.10 6.57
N SER A 112 0.25 7.26 7.22
CA SER A 112 -0.25 7.52 8.57
C SER A 112 -1.79 7.54 8.63
N MET A 113 -2.47 8.14 7.63
CA MET A 113 -3.93 8.06 7.53
C MET A 113 -4.43 6.62 7.44
N LEU A 114 -3.81 5.81 6.57
CA LEU A 114 -4.13 4.39 6.43
C LEU A 114 -3.86 3.64 7.75
N GLY A 115 -2.67 3.80 8.34
CA GLY A 115 -2.27 3.12 9.56
C GLY A 115 -3.20 3.41 10.74
N LYS A 116 -3.66 4.66 10.92
CA LYS A 116 -4.66 5.04 11.92
C LYS A 116 -5.97 4.29 11.72
N LYS A 117 -6.42 4.13 10.46
CA LYS A 117 -7.64 3.39 10.18
C LYS A 117 -7.47 1.87 10.39
N LEU A 118 -6.32 1.33 10.05
CA LEU A 118 -6.02 -0.08 10.28
C LEU A 118 -5.86 -0.41 11.77
N SER A 119 -5.33 0.51 12.59
CA SER A 119 -5.23 0.31 14.04
C SER A 119 -6.59 0.29 14.75
N GLU A 120 -7.65 0.85 14.11
CA GLU A 120 -9.04 0.78 14.59
C GLU A 120 -9.72 -0.56 14.22
N ALA A 121 -9.13 -1.40 13.35
CA ALA A 121 -9.71 -2.62 12.82
C ALA A 121 -9.43 -3.82 13.72
N GLU A 122 -10.45 -4.41 14.35
CA GLU A 122 -10.31 -5.59 15.23
C GLU A 122 -9.61 -6.78 14.55
N TRP A 123 -9.91 -7.02 13.27
CA TRP A 123 -9.35 -8.12 12.49
C TRP A 123 -7.86 -7.96 12.14
N LEU A 124 -7.26 -6.79 12.42
CA LEU A 124 -5.83 -6.49 12.31
C LEU A 124 -5.14 -6.28 13.67
N SER A 125 -5.85 -6.44 14.78
CA SER A 125 -5.34 -6.16 16.13
C SER A 125 -4.16 -7.04 16.54
N ASP A 126 -3.99 -8.20 15.88
CA ASP A 126 -2.93 -9.17 16.14
C ASP A 126 -1.83 -9.20 15.04
N VAL A 127 -1.75 -8.15 14.22
CA VAL A 127 -0.64 -7.99 13.28
C VAL A 127 0.68 -7.85 14.04
N ASP A 128 1.64 -8.74 13.74
CA ASP A 128 2.96 -8.76 14.38
C ASP A 128 3.99 -7.92 13.64
N MET A 129 3.82 -7.74 12.33
CA MET A 129 4.73 -6.95 11.50
C MET A 129 4.10 -6.47 10.20
N VAL A 130 4.67 -5.39 9.66
CA VAL A 130 4.34 -4.84 8.34
C VAL A 130 5.49 -5.13 7.36
N ILE A 131 5.16 -5.62 6.16
CA ILE A 131 6.12 -5.92 5.11
C ILE A 131 5.75 -5.10 3.86
N PRO A 132 6.63 -4.21 3.38
CA PRO A 132 6.39 -3.49 2.13
C PRO A 132 6.56 -4.42 0.92
N VAL A 133 5.75 -4.22 -0.11
CA VAL A 133 6.00 -4.83 -1.42
C VAL A 133 7.34 -4.32 -1.97
N PRO A 134 8.30 -5.21 -2.28
CA PRO A 134 9.62 -4.78 -2.72
C PRO A 134 9.60 -4.27 -4.16
N LEU A 135 10.29 -3.16 -4.39
CA LEU A 135 10.53 -2.63 -5.71
C LEU A 135 11.76 -3.30 -6.33
N HIS A 136 11.71 -3.60 -7.64
CA HIS A 136 12.87 -4.14 -8.33
C HIS A 136 14.04 -3.14 -8.28
N TRP A 137 15.30 -3.64 -8.10
CA TRP A 137 16.47 -2.80 -7.89
C TRP A 137 16.69 -1.73 -8.99
N LYS A 138 16.41 -2.04 -10.27
CA LYS A 138 16.46 -1.06 -11.39
C LYS A 138 15.52 0.12 -11.18
N ARG A 139 14.28 -0.15 -10.73
CA ARG A 139 13.29 0.90 -10.43
C ARG A 139 13.65 1.65 -9.15
N ARG A 140 14.19 0.95 -8.14
CA ARG A 140 14.68 1.58 -6.92
C ARG A 140 15.83 2.54 -7.23
N TRP A 141 16.75 2.14 -8.12
CA TRP A 141 17.87 2.98 -8.54
C TRP A 141 17.40 4.20 -9.34
N SER A 142 16.49 4.05 -10.31
CA SER A 142 15.95 5.15 -11.10
C SER A 142 15.05 6.11 -10.31
N ARG A 143 14.36 5.61 -9.29
CA ARG A 143 13.41 6.37 -8.46
C ARG A 143 14.05 6.94 -7.18
N GLY A 144 15.14 6.32 -6.70
CA GLY A 144 15.84 6.67 -5.47
C GLY A 144 15.24 6.06 -4.19
N TYR A 145 14.02 5.56 -4.23
CA TYR A 145 13.30 5.00 -3.06
C TYR A 145 12.24 3.98 -3.48
N ASN A 146 11.72 3.23 -2.50
CA ASN A 146 10.55 2.37 -2.64
C ASN A 146 9.34 3.04 -1.99
N GLN A 147 8.30 3.35 -2.77
CA GLN A 147 7.09 3.99 -2.27
C GLN A 147 6.34 3.14 -1.23
N ALA A 148 6.32 1.81 -1.42
CA ALA A 148 5.70 0.91 -0.48
C ALA A 148 6.43 0.88 0.87
N GLU A 149 7.76 1.04 0.91
CA GLU A 149 8.53 1.16 2.16
C GLU A 149 8.13 2.41 2.94
N ILE A 150 7.99 3.56 2.26
CA ILE A 150 7.59 4.82 2.91
C ILE A 150 6.18 4.73 3.50
N ILE A 151 5.25 4.13 2.76
CA ILE A 151 3.87 3.93 3.22
C ILE A 151 3.85 2.94 4.39
N ALA A 152 4.56 1.80 4.26
CA ALA A 152 4.63 0.75 5.26
C ALA A 152 5.26 1.23 6.58
N GLU A 153 6.32 2.06 6.51
CA GLU A 153 6.94 2.68 7.70
C GLU A 153 5.92 3.52 8.48
N ALA A 154 5.12 4.33 7.77
CA ALA A 154 4.10 5.15 8.41
C ALA A 154 2.93 4.31 8.96
N VAL A 155 2.49 3.27 8.23
CA VAL A 155 1.48 2.31 8.70
C VAL A 155 1.96 1.59 9.96
N ALA A 156 3.18 1.04 9.95
CA ALA A 156 3.77 0.32 11.07
C ALA A 156 3.89 1.19 12.33
N ALA A 157 4.28 2.46 12.16
CA ALA A 157 4.36 3.42 13.26
C ALA A 157 3.01 3.67 13.93
N GLU A 158 1.92 3.83 13.16
CA GLU A 158 0.57 4.04 13.71
C GLU A 158 -0.03 2.76 14.35
N MET A 159 0.34 1.58 13.83
CA MET A 159 -0.07 0.29 14.39
C MET A 159 0.83 -0.18 15.54
N CYS A 160 1.91 0.55 15.86
CA CYS A 160 2.90 0.20 16.90
C CYS A 160 3.55 -1.19 16.69
N VAL A 161 3.82 -1.57 15.43
CA VAL A 161 4.47 -2.84 15.06
C VAL A 161 5.72 -2.61 14.22
N PRO A 162 6.69 -3.55 14.19
CA PRO A 162 7.89 -3.40 13.36
C PRO A 162 7.57 -3.45 11.86
N MET A 163 8.28 -2.64 11.05
CA MET A 163 8.35 -2.77 9.60
C MET A 163 9.60 -3.56 9.21
N ARG A 164 9.47 -4.55 8.32
CA ARG A 164 10.54 -5.43 7.86
C ARG A 164 10.63 -5.43 6.32
N ALA A 165 11.50 -4.57 5.77
CA ALA A 165 11.74 -4.48 4.32
C ALA A 165 12.69 -5.58 3.78
N ASP A 166 13.35 -6.31 4.66
CA ASP A 166 14.32 -7.37 4.32
C ASP A 166 13.68 -8.74 4.07
N VAL A 167 12.41 -8.92 4.44
CA VAL A 167 11.71 -10.21 4.39
C VAL A 167 11.35 -10.63 2.96
N LEU A 168 10.86 -9.70 2.14
CA LEU A 168 10.55 -9.95 0.73
C LEU A 168 11.58 -9.29 -0.19
N LYS A 169 11.99 -10.01 -1.23
CA LYS A 169 12.91 -9.51 -2.28
C LYS A 169 12.31 -9.77 -3.65
N ARG A 170 12.33 -8.76 -4.52
CA ARG A 170 11.96 -8.92 -5.92
C ARG A 170 13.17 -9.36 -6.74
N VAL A 171 13.15 -10.58 -7.24
CA VAL A 171 14.28 -11.22 -7.95
C VAL A 171 14.20 -11.10 -9.47
N ARG A 172 13.03 -10.83 -10.05
CA ARG A 172 12.84 -10.65 -11.50
C ARG A 172 12.35 -9.24 -11.84
N TYR A 173 12.83 -8.72 -12.96
CA TYR A 173 12.36 -7.47 -13.54
C TYR A 173 11.18 -7.74 -14.48
N THR A 174 9.98 -7.38 -14.07
CA THR A 174 8.80 -7.38 -14.94
C THR A 174 8.58 -5.96 -15.47
N GLN A 175 8.63 -5.75 -16.78
CA GLN A 175 8.26 -4.47 -17.39
C GLN A 175 6.76 -4.23 -17.20
N THR A 176 6.39 -2.99 -16.86
CA THR A 176 4.99 -2.54 -16.97
C THR A 176 4.69 -2.39 -18.45
N GLN A 177 3.98 -3.35 -19.04
CA GLN A 177 3.45 -3.17 -20.39
C GLN A 177 2.24 -2.25 -20.30
N THR A 178 2.43 -1.01 -20.70
CA THR A 178 1.36 -0.11 -21.11
C THR A 178 0.80 -0.68 -22.42
N LYS A 179 -0.45 -1.15 -22.38
CA LYS A 179 -1.29 -1.48 -23.55
C LYS A 179 -0.61 -2.40 -24.58
N LEU A 180 -0.69 -3.70 -24.40
CA LEU A 180 -0.92 -4.72 -25.43
C LEU A 180 -0.71 -6.11 -24.80
N GLU A 181 -1.63 -7.04 -25.08
CA GLU A 181 -1.61 -8.48 -24.74
C GLU A 181 -2.09 -8.89 -23.34
N VAL A 182 -3.42 -9.03 -23.25
CA VAL A 182 -4.12 -9.57 -22.05
C VAL A 182 -3.92 -11.09 -21.90
N GLU A 183 -3.54 -11.81 -22.97
CA GLU A 183 -3.49 -13.28 -22.97
C GLU A 183 -2.11 -13.89 -22.65
N ALA A 184 -1.00 -13.14 -22.73
CA ALA A 184 0.33 -13.62 -22.33
C ALA A 184 0.66 -13.41 -20.84
N LYS A 185 -0.27 -12.88 -20.06
CA LYS A 185 -0.02 -12.43 -18.66
C LYS A 185 0.10 -13.56 -17.64
N SER A 186 -0.41 -14.76 -17.90
CA SER A 186 -0.47 -15.82 -16.89
C SER A 186 0.83 -16.61 -16.71
N GLN A 187 1.75 -16.58 -17.67
CA GLN A 187 2.99 -17.38 -17.61
C GLN A 187 4.24 -16.61 -17.18
N ASN A 188 4.23 -15.26 -17.13
CA ASN A 188 5.44 -14.46 -16.93
C ASN A 188 5.68 -13.94 -15.50
N VAL A 189 4.80 -14.19 -14.56
CA VAL A 189 4.84 -13.50 -13.24
C VAL A 189 5.18 -14.48 -12.10
N SER A 190 5.00 -15.76 -12.27
CA SER A 190 5.33 -16.77 -11.25
C SER A 190 6.82 -16.72 -10.88
N GLY A 191 7.09 -16.48 -9.57
CA GLY A 191 8.43 -16.46 -8.99
C GLY A 191 9.19 -15.13 -9.10
N ALA A 192 8.49 -13.99 -9.23
CA ALA A 192 9.11 -12.66 -9.21
C ALA A 192 9.62 -12.26 -7.81
N PHE A 193 9.05 -12.85 -6.76
CA PHE A 193 9.40 -12.56 -5.38
C PHE A 193 9.98 -13.79 -4.67
N ARG A 194 10.82 -13.53 -3.67
CA ARG A 194 11.32 -14.51 -2.69
C ARG A 194 11.19 -13.95 -1.30
N ALA A 195 10.75 -14.80 -0.36
CA ALA A 195 10.77 -14.50 1.07
C ALA A 195 11.98 -15.15 1.74
N VAL A 196 12.46 -14.53 2.81
CA VAL A 196 13.40 -15.15 3.76
C VAL A 196 12.63 -15.81 4.88
N VAL A 197 13.22 -16.81 5.52
CA VAL A 197 12.64 -17.49 6.67
C VAL A 197 12.48 -16.49 7.83
N LEU A 198 11.30 -16.46 8.43
CA LEU A 198 10.96 -15.60 9.56
C LEU A 198 11.05 -16.36 10.90
N PRO A 199 11.16 -15.65 12.05
CA PRO A 199 11.06 -16.25 13.37
C PRO A 199 9.75 -17.03 13.54
N GLN A 200 9.78 -18.12 14.32
CA GLN A 200 8.62 -19.03 14.51
C GLN A 200 7.44 -18.43 15.28
N ASN A 201 7.60 -17.27 15.91
CA ASN A 201 6.56 -16.63 16.73
C ASN A 201 5.67 -15.64 15.96
N VAL A 202 5.82 -15.51 14.64
CA VAL A 202 4.98 -14.64 13.80
C VAL A 202 3.63 -15.30 13.57
N ARG A 203 2.54 -14.59 13.81
CA ARG A 203 1.14 -15.06 13.66
C ARG A 203 0.39 -14.34 12.55
N HIS A 204 0.64 -13.04 12.36
CA HIS A 204 -0.06 -12.24 11.39
C HIS A 204 0.86 -11.20 10.73
N ILE A 205 0.91 -11.22 9.41
CA ILE A 205 1.71 -10.32 8.57
C ILE A 205 0.78 -9.41 7.77
N LEU A 206 1.10 -8.12 7.72
CA LEU A 206 0.44 -7.16 6.85
C LEU A 206 1.37 -6.75 5.70
N ILE A 207 1.01 -7.12 4.48
CA ILE A 207 1.70 -6.65 3.25
C ILE A 207 1.17 -5.26 2.90
N VAL A 208 2.06 -4.31 2.61
CA VAL A 208 1.68 -2.94 2.23
C VAL A 208 2.20 -2.57 0.84
N ASP A 209 1.31 -2.03 0.00
CA ASP A 209 1.64 -1.46 -1.31
C ASP A 209 0.90 -0.11 -1.51
N ASP A 210 1.15 0.56 -2.63
CA ASP A 210 0.49 1.84 -2.93
C ASP A 210 -0.91 1.68 -3.55
N VAL A 211 -1.11 0.78 -4.53
CA VAL A 211 -2.41 0.57 -5.20
C VAL A 211 -2.64 -0.90 -5.50
N PHE A 212 -3.79 -1.39 -5.07
CA PHE A 212 -4.31 -2.70 -5.46
C PHE A 212 -5.15 -2.55 -6.74
N THR A 213 -4.66 -3.12 -7.82
CA THR A 213 -5.36 -3.15 -9.12
C THR A 213 -5.99 -4.52 -9.38
N THR A 214 -5.27 -5.44 -9.96
CA THR A 214 -5.70 -6.83 -10.19
C THR A 214 -5.37 -7.76 -9.03
N GLY A 215 -4.63 -7.30 -8.03
CA GLY A 215 -4.15 -8.12 -6.93
C GLY A 215 -2.96 -9.03 -7.26
N SER A 216 -2.49 -9.10 -8.51
CA SER A 216 -1.42 -10.01 -8.91
C SER A 216 -0.12 -9.82 -8.12
N THR A 217 0.30 -8.58 -7.88
CA THR A 217 1.51 -8.30 -7.08
C THR A 217 1.35 -8.77 -5.63
N ALA A 218 0.18 -8.51 -5.03
CA ALA A 218 -0.13 -8.96 -3.67
C ALA A 218 -0.18 -10.50 -3.60
N GLY A 219 -0.80 -11.15 -4.60
CA GLY A 219 -0.86 -12.61 -4.71
C GLY A 219 0.53 -13.24 -4.77
N GLU A 220 1.42 -12.72 -5.62
CA GLU A 220 2.79 -13.22 -5.69
C GLU A 220 3.60 -13.00 -4.41
N CYS A 221 3.43 -11.85 -3.73
CA CYS A 221 4.05 -11.63 -2.43
C CYS A 221 3.50 -12.61 -1.39
N PHE A 222 2.19 -12.88 -1.42
CA PHE A 222 1.55 -13.88 -0.57
C PHE A 222 2.15 -15.28 -0.81
N GLN A 223 2.24 -15.74 -2.07
CA GLN A 223 2.80 -17.05 -2.41
C GLN A 223 4.27 -17.17 -1.98
N ALA A 224 5.07 -16.10 -2.19
CA ALA A 224 6.45 -16.10 -1.75
C ALA A 224 6.59 -16.25 -0.22
N LEU A 225 5.73 -15.59 0.55
CA LEU A 225 5.67 -15.73 2.00
C LEU A 225 5.16 -17.11 2.42
N ARG A 226 4.11 -17.61 1.78
CA ARG A 226 3.52 -18.93 2.09
C ARG A 226 4.49 -20.08 1.82
N ALA A 227 5.40 -19.94 0.86
CA ALA A 227 6.44 -20.93 0.59
C ALA A 227 7.41 -21.15 1.76
N VAL A 228 7.52 -20.20 2.70
CA VAL A 228 8.44 -20.25 3.85
C VAL A 228 7.72 -20.20 5.21
N LEU A 229 6.40 -20.00 5.21
CA LEU A 229 5.57 -19.86 6.41
C LEU A 229 4.50 -20.95 6.47
N PRO A 230 4.18 -21.46 7.66
CA PRO A 230 3.07 -22.39 7.84
C PRO A 230 1.73 -21.71 7.54
N SER A 231 0.71 -22.51 7.19
CA SER A 231 -0.66 -22.05 6.92
C SER A 231 -1.33 -21.37 8.14
N SER A 232 -0.86 -21.63 9.33
CA SER A 232 -1.33 -20.98 10.57
C SER A 232 -0.99 -19.49 10.65
N VAL A 233 0.01 -19.00 9.89
CA VAL A 233 0.35 -17.58 9.84
C VAL A 233 -0.64 -16.88 8.92
N ARG A 234 -1.35 -15.88 9.44
CA ARG A 234 -2.24 -15.04 8.64
C ARG A 234 -1.44 -14.03 7.81
N ILE A 235 -1.89 -13.77 6.60
CA ILE A 235 -1.29 -12.78 5.69
C ILE A 235 -2.41 -11.90 5.16
N SER A 236 -2.36 -10.61 5.46
CA SER A 236 -3.31 -9.59 5.02
C SER A 236 -2.63 -8.55 4.14
N VAL A 237 -3.42 -7.76 3.42
CA VAL A 237 -2.92 -6.74 2.50
C VAL A 237 -3.54 -5.37 2.81
N ALA A 238 -2.73 -4.31 2.75
CA ALA A 238 -3.23 -2.94 2.82
C ALA A 238 -2.61 -2.06 1.74
N THR A 239 -3.40 -1.14 1.17
CA THR A 239 -2.94 -0.21 0.14
C THR A 239 -3.54 1.19 0.34
N LEU A 240 -2.95 2.21 -0.29
CA LEU A 240 -3.59 3.52 -0.33
C LEU A 240 -4.80 3.50 -1.26
N GLY A 241 -4.68 2.91 -2.45
CA GLY A 241 -5.75 2.86 -3.44
C GLY A 241 -6.23 1.46 -3.77
N PHE A 242 -7.53 1.32 -4.04
CA PHE A 242 -8.15 0.11 -4.57
C PHE A 242 -8.90 0.44 -5.86
N VAL A 243 -8.60 -0.28 -6.94
CA VAL A 243 -9.34 -0.21 -8.20
C VAL A 243 -10.53 -1.14 -8.11
N GLY A 244 -11.72 -0.58 -7.97
CA GLY A 244 -13.00 -1.29 -7.88
C GLY A 244 -14.15 -0.30 -7.88
N GLU A 245 -15.36 -0.80 -8.04
CA GLU A 245 -16.57 0.02 -8.01
C GLU A 245 -16.96 0.39 -6.57
N VAL A 246 -17.52 1.59 -6.42
CA VAL A 246 -18.06 2.12 -5.16
C VAL A 246 -19.36 1.42 -4.81
#